data_3bc0d5347b40af0ab6477927c74427a6
#
_entry.id   3bc0d5347b40af0ab6477927c74427a6
#
_cell.length_a   1.000
_cell.length_b   1.000
_cell.length_c   1.000
_cell.angle_alpha   90.00
_cell.angle_beta   90.00
_cell.angle_gamma   90.00
#
_symmetry.space_group_name_H-M   'P 1'
#
loop_
_entity.id
_entity.type
_entity.pdbx_description
1 polymer ?
#
loop_
_entity_poly.entity_id
_entity_poly.type
_entity_poly.pdbx_seq_one_letter_code
_entity_poly.pdbx_strand_id
1 'polypeptide(L)'
;MDKKDKNNETITNINIKTIDLNTRSKDDFLNYANAVNRARAIPLVEDNLKPIHRKILYTFYITKLTSDKEPKKSMATVGEVLKLSPHGDAATYGALVRLAQGWKLRYPLVEMQGNCGNLLGMGPAAARYTNAKLSKIGDLMLEDIDKDCVDFVPNYDESMEEPVTLPGKFPWLLCGNNSGIGVSLSSSIVSHNFTEVKNAIEYYLTHKDTCTVEDLMRFIKGPDFPTGGKIVNGEDLISIYKTGSGVLKMEPHYDIVKSGKNTKIIFHDLPYGVEINDGVKAPLKKYVVDNL
;
A
#
# COMPACT_ATOMS: atom_id res chain seq x y z
N MET A 1 -37.41 -67.70 14.96
CA MET A 1 -36.41 -67.65 13.88
C MET A 1 -35.84 -66.27 13.82
N ASP A 2 -34.67 -66.16 14.43
CA ASP A 2 -33.98 -64.93 14.70
C ASP A 2 -33.39 -64.29 13.43
N LYS A 3 -33.72 -63.03 13.18
CA LYS A 3 -32.89 -62.17 12.33
C LYS A 3 -32.00 -61.37 13.26
N LYS A 4 -30.77 -61.81 13.43
CA LYS A 4 -29.71 -61.12 14.09
C LYS A 4 -29.36 -59.83 13.34
N ASP A 5 -29.45 -58.75 14.06
CA ASP A 5 -28.81 -57.46 13.73
C ASP A 5 -27.34 -57.62 13.45
N LYS A 6 -26.92 -57.24 12.24
CA LYS A 6 -25.53 -57.00 11.87
C LYS A 6 -25.40 -55.57 11.45
N ASN A 7 -25.26 -54.69 12.39
CA ASN A 7 -24.68 -53.33 12.16
C ASN A 7 -24.21 -52.75 13.50
N ASN A 8 -23.16 -53.37 14.03
CA ASN A 8 -22.32 -52.73 15.05
C ASN A 8 -20.87 -52.86 14.56
N GLU A 9 -20.53 -52.22 13.45
CA GLU A 9 -19.13 -51.89 13.19
C GLU A 9 -18.75 -50.73 14.10
N THR A 10 -18.16 -51.10 15.20
CA THR A 10 -17.52 -50.26 16.20
C THR A 10 -16.54 -49.37 15.47
N ILE A 11 -16.79 -48.05 15.51
CA ILE A 11 -15.81 -47.01 15.15
C ILE A 11 -14.73 -47.04 16.26
N THR A 12 -13.84 -47.99 16.20
CA THR A 12 -12.66 -48.13 17.05
C THR A 12 -11.47 -47.61 16.26
N ASN A 13 -10.99 -46.49 16.67
CA ASN A 13 -9.75 -45.78 16.47
C ASN A 13 -9.93 -44.33 15.96
N ILE A 14 -10.77 -43.55 16.67
CA ILE A 14 -10.58 -42.11 16.64
C ILE A 14 -9.34 -41.85 17.50
N ASN A 15 -8.24 -41.52 16.89
CA ASN A 15 -7.00 -41.15 17.57
C ASN A 15 -7.22 -39.71 18.14
N ILE A 16 -7.89 -39.64 19.30
CA ILE A 16 -8.17 -38.36 19.96
C ILE A 16 -6.84 -37.87 20.53
N LYS A 17 -6.28 -36.86 19.89
CA LYS A 17 -5.10 -36.17 20.35
C LYS A 17 -5.52 -35.03 21.31
N THR A 18 -5.22 -35.19 22.58
CA THR A 18 -5.43 -34.11 23.57
C THR A 18 -4.32 -33.10 23.46
N ILE A 19 -4.69 -31.82 23.25
CA ILE A 19 -3.75 -30.71 23.14
C ILE A 19 -4.16 -29.67 24.20
N ASP A 20 -3.18 -29.13 24.93
CA ASP A 20 -3.41 -28.04 25.87
C ASP A 20 -3.93 -26.81 25.14
N LEU A 21 -5.00 -26.19 25.64
CA LEU A 21 -5.67 -25.04 25.03
C LEU A 21 -4.72 -23.83 24.89
N ASN A 22 -3.88 -23.58 25.91
CA ASN A 22 -2.96 -22.45 25.87
C ASN A 22 -1.89 -22.63 24.80
N THR A 23 -1.35 -23.84 24.67
CA THR A 23 -0.35 -24.17 23.65
C THR A 23 -0.98 -24.04 22.26
N ARG A 24 -2.16 -24.62 22.04
CA ARG A 24 -2.88 -24.52 20.77
C ARG A 24 -3.21 -23.09 20.40
N SER A 25 -3.70 -22.28 21.35
CA SER A 25 -4.06 -20.89 21.10
C SER A 25 -2.84 -20.03 20.73
N LYS A 26 -1.68 -20.28 21.36
CA LYS A 26 -0.42 -19.59 21.00
C LYS A 26 0.03 -19.95 19.59
N ASP A 27 0.03 -21.22 19.25
CA ASP A 27 0.47 -21.68 17.91
C ASP A 27 -0.45 -21.14 16.82
N ASP A 28 -1.76 -21.20 17.01
CA ASP A 28 -2.74 -20.70 16.06
C ASP A 28 -2.63 -19.17 15.92
N PHE A 29 -2.40 -18.43 17.03
CA PHE A 29 -2.19 -16.99 16.98
C PHE A 29 -0.90 -16.63 16.23
N LEU A 30 0.20 -17.34 16.44
CA LEU A 30 1.45 -17.12 15.72
C LEU A 30 1.30 -17.40 14.22
N ASN A 31 0.62 -18.48 13.86
CA ASN A 31 0.33 -18.80 12.47
C ASN A 31 -0.54 -17.71 11.81
N TYR A 32 -1.58 -17.26 12.50
CA TYR A 32 -2.42 -16.15 12.04
C TYR A 32 -1.61 -14.86 11.87
N ALA A 33 -0.80 -14.49 12.87
CA ALA A 33 0.02 -13.29 12.83
C ALA A 33 1.01 -13.31 11.65
N ASN A 34 1.68 -14.44 11.41
CA ASN A 34 2.57 -14.64 10.26
C ASN A 34 1.81 -14.51 8.94
N ALA A 35 0.65 -15.12 8.81
CA ALA A 35 -0.16 -15.05 7.60
C ALA A 35 -0.61 -13.60 7.32
N VAL A 36 -1.11 -12.87 8.34
CA VAL A 36 -1.51 -11.47 8.18
C VAL A 36 -0.33 -10.58 7.82
N ASN A 37 0.80 -10.74 8.46
CA ASN A 37 1.98 -9.91 8.20
C ASN A 37 2.52 -10.14 6.79
N ARG A 38 2.74 -11.39 6.38
CA ARG A 38 3.35 -11.73 5.08
C ARG A 38 2.39 -11.61 3.90
N ALA A 39 1.16 -12.10 4.07
CA ALA A 39 0.21 -12.21 2.95
C ALA A 39 -0.72 -11.00 2.79
N ARG A 40 -0.63 -9.98 3.67
CA ARG A 40 -1.57 -8.85 3.61
C ARG A 40 -0.96 -7.50 3.97
N ALA A 41 -0.24 -7.40 5.11
CA ALA A 41 0.02 -6.11 5.74
C ALA A 41 1.34 -5.47 5.32
N ILE A 42 2.41 -6.26 5.28
CA ILE A 42 3.76 -5.74 5.08
C ILE A 42 4.17 -5.89 3.61
N PRO A 43 4.63 -4.81 2.97
CA PRO A 43 5.15 -4.89 1.60
C PRO A 43 6.50 -5.62 1.57
N LEU A 44 6.84 -6.20 0.41
CA LEU A 44 8.18 -6.71 0.18
C LEU A 44 9.15 -5.56 -0.09
N VAL A 45 10.42 -5.74 0.30
CA VAL A 45 11.46 -4.72 0.11
C VAL A 45 11.78 -4.53 -1.37
N GLU A 46 11.74 -5.59 -2.15
CA GLU A 46 12.13 -5.62 -3.56
C GLU A 46 11.27 -4.70 -4.42
N ASP A 47 9.96 -4.68 -4.21
CA ASP A 47 9.03 -3.92 -5.04
C ASP A 47 8.13 -2.93 -4.27
N ASN A 48 8.23 -2.88 -2.93
CA ASN A 48 7.38 -2.09 -2.03
C ASN A 48 5.87 -2.33 -2.25
N LEU A 49 5.49 -3.52 -2.66
CA LEU A 49 4.11 -3.88 -2.93
C LEU A 49 3.59 -4.90 -1.92
N LYS A 50 2.34 -4.73 -1.54
CA LYS A 50 1.58 -5.78 -0.86
C LYS A 50 1.12 -6.82 -1.87
N PRO A 51 0.86 -8.08 -1.47
CA PRO A 51 0.41 -9.12 -2.39
C PRO A 51 -0.77 -8.69 -3.27
N ILE A 52 -1.78 -8.02 -2.71
CA ILE A 52 -2.94 -7.56 -3.49
C ILE A 52 -2.57 -6.50 -4.55
N HIS A 53 -1.63 -5.59 -4.24
CA HIS A 53 -1.16 -4.59 -5.21
C HIS A 53 -0.44 -5.28 -6.37
N ARG A 54 0.42 -6.26 -6.08
CA ARG A 54 1.15 -7.03 -7.09
C ARG A 54 0.19 -7.82 -7.99
N LYS A 55 -0.81 -8.50 -7.42
CA LYS A 55 -1.85 -9.21 -8.17
C LYS A 55 -2.65 -8.28 -9.09
N ILE A 56 -2.98 -7.07 -8.63
CA ILE A 56 -3.67 -6.06 -9.46
C ILE A 56 -2.78 -5.65 -10.65
N LEU A 57 -1.51 -5.30 -10.42
CA LEU A 57 -0.61 -4.89 -11.49
C LEU A 57 -0.35 -6.04 -12.47
N TYR A 58 -0.11 -7.24 -11.97
CA TYR A 58 0.06 -8.43 -12.80
C TYR A 58 -1.20 -8.75 -13.62
N THR A 59 -2.39 -8.55 -13.06
CA THR A 59 -3.65 -8.68 -13.81
C THR A 59 -3.74 -7.71 -14.98
N PHE A 60 -3.32 -6.46 -14.82
CA PHE A 60 -3.26 -5.52 -15.94
C PHE A 60 -2.28 -5.99 -17.02
N TYR A 61 -1.15 -6.58 -16.63
CA TYR A 61 -0.16 -7.13 -17.57
C TYR A 61 -0.74 -8.28 -18.39
N ILE A 62 -1.30 -9.33 -17.74
CA ILE A 62 -1.87 -10.49 -18.44
C ILE A 62 -3.08 -10.13 -19.30
N THR A 63 -3.86 -9.13 -18.90
CA THR A 63 -4.99 -8.62 -19.68
C THR A 63 -4.61 -7.57 -20.72
N LYS A 64 -3.31 -7.24 -20.82
CA LYS A 64 -2.72 -6.28 -21.77
C LYS A 64 -3.35 -4.88 -21.67
N LEU A 65 -3.68 -4.43 -20.45
CA LEU A 65 -4.20 -3.10 -20.16
C LEU A 65 -3.07 -2.14 -19.74
N THR A 66 -2.09 -2.02 -20.59
CA THR A 66 -0.92 -1.13 -20.47
C THR A 66 -1.30 0.34 -20.66
N SER A 67 -0.38 1.26 -20.34
CA SER A 67 -0.63 2.70 -20.34
C SER A 67 -1.01 3.25 -21.73
N ASP A 68 -0.59 2.59 -22.81
CA ASP A 68 -0.93 2.95 -24.21
C ASP A 68 -2.33 2.52 -24.66
N LYS A 69 -3.03 1.71 -23.87
CA LYS A 69 -4.36 1.18 -24.22
C LYS A 69 -5.49 2.05 -23.65
N GLU A 70 -6.66 1.89 -24.24
CA GLU A 70 -7.88 2.46 -23.66
C GLU A 70 -8.24 1.75 -22.35
N PRO A 71 -8.62 2.50 -21.29
CA PRO A 71 -8.96 1.91 -20.01
C PRO A 71 -10.27 1.12 -20.11
N LYS A 72 -10.33 -0.01 -19.40
CA LYS A 72 -11.54 -0.86 -19.30
C LYS A 72 -12.21 -0.71 -17.95
N LYS A 73 -13.46 -1.17 -17.84
CA LYS A 73 -14.25 -1.16 -16.61
C LYS A 73 -13.45 -1.77 -15.45
N SER A 74 -13.33 -1.02 -14.35
CA SER A 74 -12.63 -1.50 -13.15
C SER A 74 -13.20 -2.79 -12.59
N MET A 75 -14.52 -3.01 -12.74
CA MET A 75 -15.18 -4.25 -12.35
C MET A 75 -14.64 -5.47 -13.11
N ALA A 76 -14.30 -5.33 -14.40
CA ALA A 76 -13.71 -6.41 -15.17
C ALA A 76 -12.32 -6.77 -14.65
N THR A 77 -11.47 -5.75 -14.38
CA THR A 77 -10.15 -5.96 -13.79
C THR A 77 -10.26 -6.61 -12.41
N VAL A 78 -11.19 -6.16 -11.56
CA VAL A 78 -11.44 -6.76 -10.24
C VAL A 78 -11.81 -8.24 -10.39
N GLY A 79 -12.71 -8.58 -11.34
CA GLY A 79 -13.07 -9.98 -11.61
C GLY A 79 -11.89 -10.87 -12.00
N GLU A 80 -10.97 -10.34 -12.81
CA GLU A 80 -9.75 -11.08 -13.17
C GLU A 80 -8.78 -11.23 -11.98
N VAL A 81 -8.64 -10.22 -11.11
CA VAL A 81 -7.82 -10.32 -9.89
C VAL A 81 -8.31 -11.41 -8.95
N LEU A 82 -9.63 -11.66 -8.89
CA LEU A 82 -10.21 -12.71 -8.04
C LEU A 82 -9.77 -14.13 -8.46
N LYS A 83 -9.29 -14.32 -9.68
CA LYS A 83 -8.66 -15.59 -10.10
C LYS A 83 -7.31 -15.81 -9.43
N LEU A 84 -6.63 -14.74 -9.02
CA LEU A 84 -5.34 -14.80 -8.31
C LEU A 84 -5.49 -14.67 -6.79
N SER A 85 -6.66 -14.23 -6.30
CA SER A 85 -6.85 -13.89 -4.89
C SER A 85 -8.21 -14.40 -4.36
N PRO A 86 -8.24 -15.11 -3.23
CA PRO A 86 -9.49 -15.60 -2.63
C PRO A 86 -10.27 -14.50 -1.88
N HIS A 87 -9.78 -13.25 -1.90
CA HIS A 87 -10.40 -12.14 -1.16
C HIS A 87 -11.54 -11.50 -1.94
N GLY A 88 -12.47 -10.83 -1.22
CA GLY A 88 -13.64 -10.22 -1.82
C GLY A 88 -13.35 -9.05 -2.77
N ASP A 89 -14.28 -8.81 -3.69
CA ASP A 89 -14.24 -7.77 -4.73
C ASP A 89 -14.14 -6.36 -4.17
N ALA A 90 -14.84 -6.06 -3.09
CA ALA A 90 -14.81 -4.74 -2.44
C ALA A 90 -13.41 -4.37 -1.92
N ALA A 91 -12.69 -5.31 -1.30
CA ALA A 91 -11.33 -5.10 -0.83
C ALA A 91 -10.35 -4.92 -2.00
N THR A 92 -10.50 -5.74 -3.04
CA THR A 92 -9.71 -5.67 -4.28
C THR A 92 -9.93 -4.34 -4.99
N TYR A 93 -11.18 -3.89 -5.13
CA TYR A 93 -11.48 -2.59 -5.73
C TYR A 93 -10.93 -1.44 -4.91
N GLY A 94 -11.04 -1.48 -3.57
CA GLY A 94 -10.44 -0.48 -2.70
C GLY A 94 -8.92 -0.36 -2.86
N ALA A 95 -8.22 -1.48 -3.03
CA ALA A 95 -6.79 -1.49 -3.32
C ALA A 95 -6.48 -0.92 -4.72
N LEU A 96 -7.25 -1.29 -5.74
CA LEU A 96 -7.14 -0.74 -7.09
C LEU A 96 -7.29 0.78 -7.10
N VAL A 97 -8.33 1.30 -6.46
CA VAL A 97 -8.58 2.75 -6.34
C VAL A 97 -7.39 3.45 -5.68
N ARG A 98 -6.86 2.89 -4.60
CA ARG A 98 -5.71 3.48 -3.89
C ARG A 98 -4.48 3.61 -4.77
N LEU A 99 -4.22 2.66 -5.67
CA LEU A 99 -3.11 2.70 -6.61
C LEU A 99 -3.24 3.83 -7.66
N ALA A 100 -4.44 4.40 -7.82
CA ALA A 100 -4.72 5.50 -8.76
C ALA A 100 -4.83 6.89 -8.09
N GLN A 101 -4.87 6.95 -6.75
CA GLN A 101 -5.11 8.21 -6.04
C GLN A 101 -3.82 9.04 -5.89
N GLY A 102 -3.69 10.12 -6.67
CA GLY A 102 -2.54 11.01 -6.67
C GLY A 102 -2.30 11.79 -5.36
N TRP A 103 -3.27 11.83 -4.45
CA TRP A 103 -3.10 12.38 -3.09
C TRP A 103 -2.68 11.34 -2.04
N LYS A 104 -2.74 10.06 -2.40
CA LYS A 104 -2.22 8.94 -1.57
C LYS A 104 -0.84 8.49 -2.04
N LEU A 105 -0.58 8.53 -3.35
CA LEU A 105 0.66 8.11 -3.96
C LEU A 105 1.31 9.26 -4.74
N ARG A 106 2.58 9.53 -4.47
CA ARG A 106 3.37 10.54 -5.21
C ARG A 106 3.50 10.17 -6.70
N TYR A 107 3.54 8.89 -6.97
CA TYR A 107 3.64 8.30 -8.32
C TYR A 107 2.61 7.18 -8.47
N PRO A 108 1.36 7.46 -8.88
CA PRO A 108 0.33 6.44 -9.07
C PRO A 108 0.74 5.38 -10.08
N LEU A 109 0.45 4.11 -9.76
CA LEU A 109 0.72 2.96 -10.64
C LEU A 109 -0.43 2.65 -11.60
N VAL A 110 -1.60 3.19 -11.33
CA VAL A 110 -2.82 3.00 -12.10
C VAL A 110 -3.38 4.35 -12.51
N GLU A 111 -3.86 4.45 -13.74
CA GLU A 111 -4.69 5.54 -14.23
C GLU A 111 -6.16 5.11 -14.15
N MET A 112 -6.98 5.95 -13.52
CA MET A 112 -8.41 5.69 -13.39
C MET A 112 -9.23 6.84 -13.98
N GLN A 113 -10.29 6.47 -14.70
CA GLN A 113 -11.31 7.40 -15.21
C GLN A 113 -12.59 7.27 -14.39
N GLY A 114 -13.23 8.40 -14.11
CA GLY A 114 -14.40 8.50 -13.27
C GLY A 114 -14.06 8.94 -11.86
N ASN A 115 -15.03 8.84 -10.94
CA ASN A 115 -14.84 9.27 -9.57
C ASN A 115 -14.04 8.22 -8.76
N CYS A 116 -12.78 8.51 -8.48
CA CYS A 116 -11.91 7.70 -7.61
C CYS A 116 -11.81 8.24 -6.17
N GLY A 117 -12.74 9.09 -5.75
CA GLY A 117 -12.69 9.79 -4.47
C GLY A 117 -11.98 11.14 -4.56
N ASN A 118 -11.84 11.83 -3.44
CA ASN A 118 -11.11 13.10 -3.34
C ASN A 118 -10.58 13.38 -1.93
N LEU A 119 -9.79 14.45 -1.78
CA LEU A 119 -9.26 14.91 -0.49
C LEU A 119 -10.32 15.40 0.50
N LEU A 120 -11.54 15.66 0.05
CA LEU A 120 -12.65 16.06 0.92
C LEU A 120 -13.25 14.87 1.71
N GLY A 121 -12.69 13.66 1.54
CA GLY A 121 -13.19 12.44 2.19
C GLY A 121 -14.38 11.79 1.48
N MET A 122 -14.68 12.20 0.23
CA MET A 122 -15.70 11.51 -0.57
C MET A 122 -15.12 10.20 -1.11
N GLY A 123 -15.87 9.12 -0.93
CA GLY A 123 -15.51 7.81 -1.46
C GLY A 123 -15.56 7.70 -2.98
N PRO A 124 -14.94 6.67 -3.56
CA PRO A 124 -15.01 6.40 -4.99
C PRO A 124 -16.41 5.93 -5.41
N ALA A 125 -16.74 6.12 -6.70
CA ALA A 125 -17.89 5.48 -7.29
C ALA A 125 -17.70 3.94 -7.34
N ALA A 126 -18.79 3.19 -7.46
CA ALA A 126 -18.71 1.73 -7.59
C ALA A 126 -17.92 1.32 -8.85
N ALA A 127 -17.26 0.16 -8.80
CA ALA A 127 -16.35 -0.34 -9.84
C ALA A 127 -16.96 -0.43 -11.25
N ARG A 128 -18.28 -0.55 -11.36
CA ARG A 128 -19.01 -0.55 -12.63
C ARG A 128 -19.05 0.82 -13.32
N TYR A 129 -18.80 1.91 -12.60
CA TYR A 129 -18.82 3.28 -13.12
C TYR A 129 -17.43 3.85 -13.42
N THR A 130 -16.38 3.20 -13.00
CA THR A 130 -15.00 3.63 -13.24
C THR A 130 -14.32 2.74 -14.28
N ASN A 131 -13.31 3.29 -14.94
CA ASN A 131 -12.42 2.54 -15.83
C ASN A 131 -10.99 2.66 -15.31
N ALA A 132 -10.14 1.66 -15.56
CA ALA A 132 -8.75 1.64 -15.10
C ALA A 132 -7.83 1.00 -16.14
N LYS A 133 -6.56 1.40 -16.10
CA LYS A 133 -5.41 0.82 -16.83
C LYS A 133 -4.12 1.07 -16.06
N LEU A 134 -3.01 0.50 -16.47
CA LEU A 134 -1.70 0.88 -15.93
C LEU A 134 -1.37 2.33 -16.25
N SER A 135 -0.65 2.99 -15.36
CA SER A 135 0.09 4.20 -15.66
C SER A 135 1.42 3.85 -16.33
N LYS A 136 2.12 4.84 -16.90
CA LYS A 136 3.49 4.63 -17.43
C LYS A 136 4.46 4.08 -16.38
N ILE A 137 4.29 4.49 -15.12
CA ILE A 137 5.12 3.97 -14.01
C ILE A 137 4.71 2.53 -13.68
N GLY A 138 3.40 2.22 -13.75
CA GLY A 138 2.91 0.86 -13.62
C GLY A 138 3.48 -0.08 -14.68
N ASP A 139 3.63 0.37 -15.93
CA ASP A 139 4.31 -0.40 -16.99
C ASP A 139 5.78 -0.67 -16.63
N LEU A 140 6.51 0.33 -16.11
CA LEU A 140 7.91 0.17 -15.69
C LEU A 140 8.09 -0.82 -14.52
N MET A 141 7.08 -0.99 -13.67
CA MET A 141 7.12 -2.00 -12.61
C MET A 141 7.06 -3.43 -13.15
N LEU A 142 6.50 -3.62 -14.34
CA LEU A 142 6.25 -4.93 -14.97
C LEU A 142 7.17 -5.21 -16.16
N GLU A 143 7.95 -4.22 -16.59
CA GLU A 143 8.83 -4.35 -17.74
C GLU A 143 9.87 -5.46 -17.49
N ASP A 144 10.05 -6.33 -18.49
CA ASP A 144 10.91 -7.52 -18.44
C ASP A 144 10.43 -8.69 -17.55
N ILE A 145 9.18 -8.67 -17.06
CA ILE A 145 8.64 -9.78 -16.24
C ILE A 145 8.66 -11.14 -16.97
N ASP A 146 8.66 -11.15 -18.28
CA ASP A 146 8.75 -12.32 -19.17
C ASP A 146 10.17 -12.78 -19.46
N LYS A 147 11.21 -12.14 -18.88
CA LYS A 147 12.63 -12.40 -19.15
C LYS A 147 13.32 -13.20 -18.04
N ASP A 148 12.58 -14.01 -17.31
CA ASP A 148 13.10 -14.88 -16.25
C ASP A 148 13.89 -14.12 -15.16
N CYS A 149 13.42 -12.91 -14.83
CA CYS A 149 14.06 -12.04 -13.82
C CYS A 149 13.36 -12.06 -12.47
N VAL A 150 12.24 -12.76 -12.34
CA VAL A 150 11.47 -12.93 -11.10
C VAL A 150 10.92 -14.36 -11.01
N ASP A 151 10.81 -14.85 -9.78
CA ASP A 151 10.24 -16.16 -9.52
C ASP A 151 8.70 -16.13 -9.60
N PHE A 152 8.12 -17.23 -10.06
CA PHE A 152 6.68 -17.47 -10.10
C PHE A 152 6.31 -18.61 -9.16
N VAL A 153 5.13 -18.51 -8.57
CA VAL A 153 4.55 -19.53 -7.69
C VAL A 153 3.10 -19.78 -8.06
N PRO A 154 2.57 -20.99 -7.81
CA PRO A 154 1.13 -21.25 -7.97
C PRO A 154 0.30 -20.28 -7.13
N ASN A 155 -0.85 -19.84 -7.67
CA ASN A 155 -1.84 -19.08 -6.93
C ASN A 155 -2.55 -19.97 -5.88
N TYR A 156 -3.53 -19.42 -5.16
CA TYR A 156 -4.20 -20.08 -4.03
C TYR A 156 -4.93 -21.41 -4.38
N ASP A 157 -5.33 -21.61 -5.62
CA ASP A 157 -6.03 -22.84 -6.12
C ASP A 157 -5.21 -23.60 -7.17
N GLU A 158 -3.95 -23.24 -7.35
CA GLU A 158 -3.00 -23.87 -8.28
C GLU A 158 -3.43 -23.83 -9.76
N SER A 159 -4.41 -22.98 -10.09
CA SER A 159 -4.92 -22.85 -11.48
C SER A 159 -4.08 -21.94 -12.36
N MET A 160 -3.29 -21.05 -11.75
CA MET A 160 -2.46 -20.05 -12.42
C MET A 160 -1.16 -19.85 -11.65
N GLU A 161 -0.18 -19.25 -12.30
CA GLU A 161 1.04 -18.76 -11.65
C GLU A 161 0.98 -17.26 -11.43
N GLU A 162 1.59 -16.82 -10.33
CA GLU A 162 1.72 -15.40 -9.97
C GLU A 162 3.17 -15.06 -9.59
N PRO A 163 3.65 -13.85 -9.90
CA PRO A 163 5.02 -13.45 -9.56
C PRO A 163 5.16 -13.22 -8.06
N VAL A 164 6.27 -13.69 -7.49
CA VAL A 164 6.64 -13.45 -6.09
C VAL A 164 6.93 -11.96 -5.86
N THR A 165 7.65 -11.35 -6.81
CA THR A 165 7.98 -9.92 -6.84
C THR A 165 7.79 -9.37 -8.25
N LEU A 166 7.82 -8.06 -8.44
CA LEU A 166 7.88 -7.44 -9.76
C LEU A 166 9.31 -7.01 -10.09
N PRO A 167 9.69 -6.97 -11.39
CA PRO A 167 11.03 -6.53 -11.82
C PRO A 167 11.42 -5.13 -11.35
N GLY A 168 10.45 -4.21 -11.34
CA GLY A 168 10.58 -2.91 -10.70
C GLY A 168 11.67 -2.01 -11.26
N LYS A 169 11.64 -1.66 -12.55
CA LYS A 169 12.58 -0.69 -13.14
C LYS A 169 12.45 0.73 -12.60
N PHE A 170 11.36 1.05 -11.93
CA PHE A 170 11.19 2.29 -11.19
C PHE A 170 11.50 2.04 -9.70
N PRO A 171 12.26 2.90 -9.00
CA PRO A 171 12.66 2.69 -7.61
C PRO A 171 11.48 2.91 -6.64
N TRP A 172 10.44 2.09 -6.76
CA TRP A 172 9.17 2.22 -6.04
C TRP A 172 9.35 2.09 -4.53
N LEU A 173 10.36 1.35 -4.05
CA LEU A 173 10.68 1.27 -2.63
C LEU A 173 10.87 2.66 -2.00
N LEU A 174 11.58 3.56 -2.69
CA LEU A 174 11.89 4.90 -2.20
C LEU A 174 10.91 5.97 -2.68
N CYS A 175 10.24 5.76 -3.81
CA CYS A 175 9.34 6.75 -4.41
C CYS A 175 7.86 6.50 -4.09
N GLY A 176 7.49 5.28 -3.69
CA GLY A 176 6.12 4.91 -3.35
C GLY A 176 5.81 5.05 -1.87
N ASN A 177 4.62 5.57 -1.57
CA ASN A 177 4.12 5.55 -0.21
C ASN A 177 3.47 4.19 0.07
N ASN A 178 3.85 3.58 1.18
CA ASN A 178 3.16 2.38 1.64
C ASN A 178 3.06 2.38 3.16
N SER A 179 1.92 1.97 3.68
CA SER A 179 1.73 1.76 5.11
C SER A 179 1.02 0.45 5.34
N GLY A 180 1.44 -0.29 6.34
CA GLY A 180 0.86 -1.57 6.70
C GLY A 180 0.70 -1.70 8.20
N ILE A 181 -0.48 -2.16 8.62
CA ILE A 181 -0.77 -2.48 10.02
C ILE A 181 -0.98 -3.99 10.07
N GLY A 182 0.01 -4.69 10.58
CA GLY A 182 -0.02 -6.13 10.81
C GLY A 182 -0.32 -6.47 12.26
N VAL A 183 -0.05 -7.71 12.63
CA VAL A 183 -0.16 -8.17 14.02
C VAL A 183 1.19 -7.94 14.70
N SER A 184 1.22 -7.10 15.71
CA SER A 184 2.43 -6.67 16.46
C SER A 184 3.51 -5.98 15.62
N LEU A 185 3.27 -5.75 14.34
CA LEU A 185 4.17 -5.07 13.42
C LEU A 185 3.42 -4.01 12.62
N SER A 186 4.08 -2.91 12.33
CA SER A 186 3.59 -1.90 11.39
C SER A 186 4.74 -1.37 10.55
N SER A 187 4.44 -0.97 9.33
CA SER A 187 5.38 -0.29 8.45
C SER A 187 4.77 1.01 7.93
N SER A 188 5.62 2.01 7.76
CA SER A 188 5.24 3.27 7.11
C SER A 188 6.42 3.74 6.26
N ILE A 189 6.34 3.48 4.98
CA ILE A 189 7.35 3.89 4.00
C ILE A 189 6.85 5.16 3.33
N VAL A 190 7.64 6.21 3.41
CA VAL A 190 7.33 7.53 2.85
C VAL A 190 7.90 7.67 1.45
N SER A 191 7.25 8.48 0.60
CA SER A 191 7.75 8.77 -0.74
C SER A 191 8.85 9.82 -0.75
N HIS A 192 9.74 9.70 -1.74
CA HIS A 192 10.78 10.67 -2.04
C HIS A 192 10.69 11.15 -3.48
N ASN A 193 11.33 12.28 -3.77
CA ASN A 193 11.41 12.81 -5.12
C ASN A 193 12.27 11.92 -6.02
N PHE A 194 11.74 11.52 -7.17
CA PHE A 194 12.43 10.61 -8.08
C PHE A 194 13.79 11.15 -8.57
N THR A 195 13.89 12.46 -8.87
CA THR A 195 15.15 13.05 -9.30
C THR A 195 16.20 13.01 -8.21
N GLU A 196 15.83 13.25 -6.96
CA GLU A 196 16.71 13.15 -5.80
C GLU A 196 17.18 11.70 -5.59
N VAL A 197 16.24 10.75 -5.66
CA VAL A 197 16.54 9.32 -5.54
C VAL A 197 17.46 8.85 -6.68
N LYS A 198 17.20 9.26 -7.92
CA LYS A 198 18.05 8.96 -9.07
C LYS A 198 19.50 9.43 -8.84
N ASN A 199 19.66 10.69 -8.44
CA ASN A 199 20.99 11.28 -8.20
C ASN A 199 21.72 10.55 -7.03
N ALA A 200 20.99 10.17 -5.99
CA ALA A 200 21.52 9.39 -4.87
C ALA A 200 21.98 7.99 -5.31
N ILE A 201 21.21 7.32 -6.19
CA ILE A 201 21.58 6.02 -6.76
C ILE A 201 22.85 6.14 -7.63
N GLU A 202 22.94 7.14 -8.48
CA GLU A 202 24.13 7.40 -9.31
C GLU A 202 25.38 7.60 -8.43
N TYR A 203 25.27 8.36 -7.38
CA TYR A 203 26.35 8.54 -6.40
C TYR A 203 26.70 7.23 -5.70
N TYR A 204 25.71 6.49 -5.20
CA TYR A 204 25.92 5.21 -4.52
C TYR A 204 26.62 4.19 -5.41
N LEU A 205 26.26 4.07 -6.67
CA LEU A 205 26.87 3.12 -7.61
C LEU A 205 28.38 3.34 -7.79
N THR A 206 28.85 4.58 -7.66
CA THR A 206 30.27 4.94 -7.79
C THR A 206 31.03 4.90 -6.46
N HIS A 207 30.34 4.88 -5.31
CA HIS A 207 30.94 4.98 -3.97
C HIS A 207 30.45 3.88 -3.00
N LYS A 208 30.05 2.71 -3.52
CA LYS A 208 29.38 1.62 -2.76
C LYS A 208 29.96 1.36 -1.37
N ASP A 209 31.29 1.19 -1.30
CA ASP A 209 31.97 0.73 -0.09
C ASP A 209 32.23 1.84 0.96
N THR A 210 32.07 3.09 0.57
CA THR A 210 32.38 4.26 1.42
C THR A 210 31.16 5.17 1.63
N CYS A 211 30.06 4.90 0.93
CA CYS A 211 28.86 5.74 0.96
C CYS A 211 28.14 5.63 2.30
N THR A 212 27.88 6.76 2.92
CA THR A 212 27.13 6.87 4.18
C THR A 212 25.71 7.40 3.93
N VAL A 213 24.85 7.30 4.96
CA VAL A 213 23.50 7.91 4.90
C VAL A 213 23.61 9.42 4.74
N GLU A 214 24.56 10.05 5.39
CA GLU A 214 24.83 11.48 5.28
C GLU A 214 25.20 11.91 3.86
N ASP A 215 25.93 11.08 3.14
CA ASP A 215 26.27 11.35 1.75
C ASP A 215 25.05 11.28 0.85
N LEU A 216 24.16 10.30 1.06
CA LEU A 216 22.92 10.18 0.32
C LEU A 216 21.95 11.33 0.62
N MET A 217 21.95 11.85 1.84
CA MET A 217 21.14 13.00 2.23
C MET A 217 21.57 14.32 1.61
N ARG A 218 22.74 14.39 0.96
CA ARG A 218 23.11 15.54 0.10
C ARG A 218 22.20 15.65 -1.11
N PHE A 219 21.68 14.52 -1.59
CA PHE A 219 20.77 14.42 -2.73
C PHE A 219 19.31 14.33 -2.28
N ILE A 220 18.98 13.44 -1.33
CA ILE A 220 17.64 13.23 -0.79
C ILE A 220 17.48 14.12 0.43
N LYS A 221 16.76 15.23 0.27
CA LYS A 221 16.59 16.24 1.33
C LYS A 221 15.60 15.82 2.40
N GLY A 222 14.69 14.92 2.06
CA GLY A 222 13.64 14.41 2.92
C GLY A 222 12.50 13.79 2.12
N PRO A 223 11.42 13.37 2.80
CA PRO A 223 10.21 12.90 2.14
C PRO A 223 9.57 13.94 1.22
N ASP A 224 9.05 13.49 0.08
CA ASP A 224 8.27 14.29 -0.88
C ASP A 224 6.84 13.74 -0.92
N PHE A 225 5.95 14.36 -0.14
CA PHE A 225 4.58 13.93 -0.01
C PHE A 225 3.68 14.47 -1.14
N PRO A 226 2.71 13.67 -1.63
CA PRO A 226 1.86 14.07 -2.76
C PRO A 226 0.93 15.25 -2.45
N THR A 227 0.62 15.51 -1.19
CA THR A 227 -0.28 16.60 -0.78
C THR A 227 0.47 17.88 -0.37
N GLY A 228 1.81 17.86 -0.34
CA GLY A 228 2.60 18.98 0.13
C GLY A 228 2.80 18.98 1.65
N GLY A 229 2.77 20.17 2.25
CA GLY A 229 3.07 20.38 3.67
C GLY A 229 4.56 20.56 3.94
N LYS A 230 4.87 21.01 5.16
CA LYS A 230 6.22 21.30 5.63
C LYS A 230 6.58 20.37 6.79
N ILE A 231 7.74 19.74 6.74
CA ILE A 231 8.30 18.98 7.87
C ILE A 231 8.91 19.98 8.86
N VAL A 232 8.47 19.94 10.13
CA VAL A 232 8.91 20.90 11.16
C VAL A 232 10.03 20.37 12.06
N ASN A 233 10.28 19.08 12.05
CA ASN A 233 11.39 18.43 12.79
C ASN A 233 12.41 17.83 11.83
N GLY A 234 12.91 18.63 10.90
CA GLY A 234 13.87 18.17 9.88
C GLY A 234 15.21 17.69 10.47
N GLU A 235 15.58 18.13 11.68
CA GLU A 235 16.75 17.68 12.42
C GLU A 235 16.72 16.19 12.77
N ASP A 236 15.52 15.61 12.92
CA ASP A 236 15.37 14.18 13.25
C ASP A 236 15.56 13.27 12.02
N LEU A 237 15.54 13.81 10.79
CA LEU A 237 15.57 13.02 9.55
C LEU A 237 16.81 12.11 9.46
N ILE A 238 17.98 12.60 9.86
CA ILE A 238 19.22 11.81 9.83
C ILE A 238 19.12 10.57 10.73
N SER A 239 18.56 10.74 11.93
CA SER A 239 18.34 9.64 12.86
C SER A 239 17.32 8.65 12.33
N ILE A 240 16.21 9.15 11.74
CA ILE A 240 15.15 8.34 11.14
C ILE A 240 15.70 7.48 9.98
N TYR A 241 16.49 8.07 9.09
CA TYR A 241 17.09 7.33 7.98
C TYR A 241 18.14 6.30 8.42
N LYS A 242 18.88 6.58 9.51
CA LYS A 242 19.86 5.62 10.06
C LYS A 242 19.22 4.45 10.78
N THR A 243 18.13 4.70 11.50
CA THR A 243 17.49 3.69 12.37
C THR A 243 16.29 3.02 11.72
N GLY A 244 15.73 3.61 10.65
CA GLY A 244 14.48 3.18 10.05
C GLY A 244 13.24 3.41 10.93
N SER A 245 13.37 4.21 12.01
CA SER A 245 12.27 4.46 12.96
C SER A 245 12.28 5.91 13.44
N GLY A 246 11.09 6.50 13.58
CA GLY A 246 10.93 7.86 14.09
C GLY A 246 9.57 8.46 13.76
N VAL A 247 9.38 9.72 14.14
CA VAL A 247 8.13 10.46 13.94
C VAL A 247 8.42 11.71 13.13
N LEU A 248 7.73 11.86 12.00
CA LEU A 248 7.74 13.08 11.22
C LEU A 248 6.55 13.96 11.64
N LYS A 249 6.85 15.20 11.97
CA LYS A 249 5.83 16.23 12.28
C LYS A 249 5.65 17.10 11.06
N MET A 250 4.41 17.28 10.65
CA MET A 250 4.07 18.07 9.46
C MET A 250 3.07 19.15 9.81
N GLU A 251 3.22 20.32 9.20
CA GLU A 251 2.24 21.40 9.20
C GLU A 251 1.89 21.79 7.77
N PRO A 252 0.67 22.32 7.53
CA PRO A 252 0.28 22.84 6.23
C PRO A 252 0.95 24.20 5.96
N HIS A 253 1.04 24.59 4.69
CA HIS A 253 1.27 25.97 4.34
C HIS A 253 -0.02 26.77 4.51
N TYR A 254 0.05 27.89 5.18
CA TYR A 254 -1.11 28.74 5.43
C TYR A 254 -0.76 30.23 5.47
N ASP A 255 -1.75 31.06 5.14
CA ASP A 255 -1.69 32.52 5.29
C ASP A 255 -2.71 33.01 6.32
N ILE A 256 -2.34 34.02 7.05
CA ILE A 256 -3.23 34.77 7.96
C ILE A 256 -3.57 36.10 7.33
N VAL A 257 -4.82 36.24 6.88
CA VAL A 257 -5.30 37.46 6.21
C VAL A 257 -6.28 38.20 7.11
N LYS A 258 -5.95 39.46 7.42
CA LYS A 258 -6.86 40.37 8.13
C LYS A 258 -7.80 41.05 7.14
N SER A 259 -9.12 40.91 7.32
CA SER A 259 -10.15 41.55 6.50
C SER A 259 -11.12 42.29 7.39
N GLY A 260 -10.88 43.59 7.61
CA GLY A 260 -11.62 44.42 8.55
C GLY A 260 -11.46 43.91 9.99
N LYS A 261 -12.60 43.58 10.64
CA LYS A 261 -12.62 43.02 12.00
C LYS A 261 -12.35 41.51 12.06
N ASN A 262 -12.31 40.83 10.92
CA ASN A 262 -12.19 39.39 10.87
C ASN A 262 -10.75 38.98 10.50
N THR A 263 -10.25 37.93 11.13
CA THR A 263 -9.02 37.24 10.73
C THR A 263 -9.40 35.91 10.04
N LYS A 264 -8.85 35.67 8.84
CA LYS A 264 -9.02 34.43 8.09
C LYS A 264 -7.71 33.69 8.04
N ILE A 265 -7.75 32.37 8.22
CA ILE A 265 -6.62 31.47 7.98
C ILE A 265 -6.93 30.71 6.70
N ILE A 266 -6.04 30.82 5.72
CA ILE A 266 -6.18 30.17 4.40
C ILE A 266 -5.13 29.08 4.32
N PHE A 267 -5.54 27.81 4.32
CA PHE A 267 -4.65 26.67 4.12
C PHE A 267 -4.50 26.42 2.61
N HIS A 268 -3.25 26.31 2.14
CA HIS A 268 -2.92 26.07 0.72
C HIS A 268 -2.77 24.58 0.43
N ASP A 269 -2.40 23.77 1.41
CA ASP A 269 -2.25 22.34 1.33
C ASP A 269 -2.64 21.65 2.65
N LEU A 270 -2.54 20.32 2.67
CA LEU A 270 -2.81 19.54 3.87
C LEU A 270 -1.64 18.56 4.12
N PRO A 271 -1.26 18.35 5.38
CA PRO A 271 -0.33 17.29 5.72
C PRO A 271 -0.79 15.93 5.18
N TYR A 272 0.16 15.12 4.74
CA TYR A 272 -0.14 13.80 4.19
C TYR A 272 -0.97 12.94 5.16
N GLY A 273 -2.01 12.30 4.63
CA GLY A 273 -2.92 11.45 5.41
C GLY A 273 -4.06 12.20 6.10
N VAL A 274 -4.09 13.54 6.05
CA VAL A 274 -5.18 14.34 6.61
C VAL A 274 -6.28 14.52 5.56
N GLU A 275 -7.52 14.20 5.93
CA GLU A 275 -8.72 14.44 5.13
C GLU A 275 -9.54 15.58 5.74
N ILE A 276 -10.16 16.42 4.88
CA ILE A 276 -10.81 17.66 5.35
C ILE A 276 -12.00 17.37 6.26
N ASN A 277 -12.79 16.34 5.98
CA ASN A 277 -14.01 16.07 6.75
C ASN A 277 -13.72 15.62 8.18
N ASP A 278 -12.83 14.65 8.36
CA ASP A 278 -12.59 14.03 9.66
C ASP A 278 -11.31 14.54 10.33
N GLY A 279 -10.29 14.91 9.53
CA GLY A 279 -8.99 15.32 10.05
C GLY A 279 -8.88 16.80 10.40
N VAL A 280 -9.65 17.68 9.74
CA VAL A 280 -9.51 19.14 9.90
C VAL A 280 -10.76 19.77 10.48
N LYS A 281 -11.92 19.51 9.92
CA LYS A 281 -13.17 20.19 10.37
C LYS A 281 -13.55 19.83 11.81
N ALA A 282 -13.43 18.58 12.21
CA ALA A 282 -13.83 18.14 13.53
C ALA A 282 -12.92 18.71 14.64
N PRO A 283 -11.57 18.61 14.55
CA PRO A 283 -10.67 19.23 15.53
C PRO A 283 -10.80 20.73 15.60
N LEU A 284 -10.88 21.44 14.44
CA LEU A 284 -11.03 22.90 14.43
C LEU A 284 -12.35 23.34 15.01
N LYS A 285 -13.47 22.65 14.70
CA LYS A 285 -14.78 22.94 15.29
C LYS A 285 -14.75 22.77 16.80
N LYS A 286 -14.14 21.69 17.30
CA LYS A 286 -13.97 21.44 18.73
C LYS A 286 -13.15 22.54 19.38
N TYR A 287 -11.98 22.90 18.81
CA TYR A 287 -11.13 23.96 19.34
C TYR A 287 -11.84 25.29 19.44
N VAL A 288 -12.61 25.68 18.41
CA VAL A 288 -13.40 26.92 18.40
C VAL A 288 -14.49 26.88 19.49
N VAL A 289 -15.20 25.74 19.66
CA VAL A 289 -16.24 25.60 20.70
C VAL A 289 -15.66 25.64 22.10
N ASP A 290 -14.49 25.02 22.32
CA ASP A 290 -13.88 24.92 23.66
C ASP A 290 -13.15 26.23 24.08
N ASN A 291 -12.87 27.18 23.15
CA ASN A 291 -12.11 28.40 23.41
C ASN A 291 -12.86 29.70 23.08
N LEU A 292 -14.15 29.64 22.72
CA LEU A 292 -15.06 30.78 22.58
C LEU A 292 -16.09 30.80 23.69
#